data_b1c3cd7ab1d0d7e9d384947a7d129545
#
_entry.id   b1c3cd7ab1d0d7e9d384947a7d129545
#
_cell.length_a   1.000
_cell.length_b   1.000
_cell.length_c   1.000
_cell.angle_alpha   90.00
_cell.angle_beta   90.00
_cell.angle_gamma   90.00
#
_symmetry.space_group_name_H-M   'P 1'
#
loop_
_entity.id
_entity.type
_entity.pdbx_description
1 polymer ?
#
loop_
_entity_poly.entity_id
_entity_poly.type
_entity_poly.pdbx_seq_one_letter_code
_entity_poly.pdbx_strand_id
1 'polypeptide(L)'
;MSTFGPEYVRAIAPYQAGKPIAEVAREFGLDEANIVKLASNENPFGVPESSKAAMAQAAADLGRYPDANGFELKAALSARYDVPADWITLGNGSNDILEIAAHAFVQKGESVVFAQYSFAVYALATQGVGGRAIVVPAVNYGHDLEAMAASIEADTRLVYVANPNNPTGTFIGAAEIEAFLQQVPANVVVVLDEAYNEYLAPEHQFESSQWVRKYPNLIVSRTFSKAYGLAGLRVGFAIAQPAVTDLMNRIRQPFNVN
;
A
#
# COMPACT_ATOMS: atom_id res chain seq x y z
N MET A 1 0.07 -30.39 -14.27
CA MET A 1 0.40 -29.04 -13.75
C MET A 1 1.32 -28.37 -14.75
N SER A 2 1.23 -27.04 -14.93
CA SER A 2 2.14 -26.30 -15.83
C SER A 2 3.59 -26.49 -15.43
N THR A 3 4.47 -26.69 -16.41
CA THR A 3 5.93 -26.73 -16.21
C THR A 3 6.57 -25.35 -16.41
N PHE A 4 5.80 -24.36 -16.85
CA PHE A 4 6.28 -23.00 -17.08
C PHE A 4 6.34 -22.19 -15.77
N GLY A 5 7.31 -21.34 -15.66
CA GLY A 5 7.55 -20.45 -14.52
C GLY A 5 8.12 -21.14 -13.27
N PRO A 6 8.64 -20.35 -12.31
CA PRO A 6 9.16 -20.88 -11.07
C PRO A 6 8.06 -21.45 -10.17
N GLU A 7 8.43 -22.40 -9.32
CA GLU A 7 7.48 -23.11 -8.46
C GLU A 7 6.73 -22.17 -7.51
N TYR A 8 7.43 -21.19 -6.93
CA TYR A 8 6.82 -20.22 -6.01
C TYR A 8 5.74 -19.37 -6.68
N VAL A 9 5.87 -19.06 -7.99
CA VAL A 9 4.83 -18.35 -8.75
C VAL A 9 3.64 -19.27 -9.02
N ARG A 10 3.90 -20.55 -9.37
CA ARG A 10 2.83 -21.53 -9.62
C ARG A 10 2.02 -21.85 -8.36
N ALA A 11 2.60 -21.69 -7.18
CA ALA A 11 1.96 -21.93 -5.91
C ALA A 11 1.09 -20.74 -5.43
N ILE A 12 1.16 -19.57 -6.10
CA ILE A 12 0.33 -18.41 -5.73
C ILE A 12 -1.15 -18.73 -5.98
N ALA A 13 -1.97 -18.58 -4.93
CA ALA A 13 -3.41 -18.51 -5.09
C ALA A 13 -3.79 -17.11 -5.60
N PRO A 14 -4.39 -16.97 -6.79
CA PRO A 14 -4.78 -15.66 -7.31
C PRO A 14 -5.72 -14.93 -6.35
N TYR A 15 -5.50 -13.63 -6.19
CA TYR A 15 -6.38 -12.77 -5.40
C TYR A 15 -7.79 -12.76 -6.02
N GLN A 16 -8.79 -13.04 -5.20
CA GLN A 16 -10.19 -12.97 -5.61
C GLN A 16 -10.78 -11.64 -5.14
N ALA A 17 -10.99 -10.74 -6.09
CA ALA A 17 -11.69 -9.48 -5.82
C ALA A 17 -13.17 -9.71 -5.56
N GLY A 18 -13.79 -8.79 -4.81
CA GLY A 18 -15.26 -8.76 -4.69
C GLY A 18 -15.91 -8.53 -6.07
N LYS A 19 -17.04 -9.20 -6.33
CA LYS A 19 -17.76 -9.09 -7.60
C LYS A 19 -18.23 -7.65 -7.87
N PRO A 20 -18.13 -7.15 -9.11
CA PRO A 20 -18.76 -5.90 -9.52
C PRO A 20 -20.28 -5.95 -9.36
N ILE A 21 -20.92 -4.79 -9.08
CA ILE A 21 -22.39 -4.69 -8.93
C ILE A 21 -23.10 -5.26 -10.17
N ALA A 22 -22.67 -4.89 -11.38
CA ALA A 22 -23.25 -5.37 -12.64
C ALA A 22 -23.16 -6.90 -12.82
N GLU A 23 -22.10 -7.54 -12.29
CA GLU A 23 -21.96 -9.00 -12.32
C GLU A 23 -22.98 -9.66 -11.38
N VAL A 24 -23.10 -9.15 -10.15
CA VAL A 24 -24.07 -9.64 -9.17
C VAL A 24 -25.50 -9.46 -9.69
N ALA A 25 -25.79 -8.29 -10.27
CA ALA A 25 -27.09 -8.00 -10.86
C ALA A 25 -27.47 -9.01 -11.95
N ARG A 26 -26.56 -9.31 -12.87
CA ARG A 26 -26.77 -10.32 -13.94
C ARG A 26 -26.94 -11.72 -13.38
N GLU A 27 -26.12 -12.12 -12.42
CA GLU A 27 -26.13 -13.48 -11.84
C GLU A 27 -27.42 -13.77 -11.08
N PHE A 28 -27.95 -12.78 -10.35
CA PHE A 28 -29.12 -12.98 -9.50
C PHE A 28 -30.41 -12.33 -10.04
N GLY A 29 -30.38 -11.72 -11.23
CA GLY A 29 -31.53 -11.05 -11.82
C GLY A 29 -32.03 -9.83 -11.03
N LEU A 30 -31.09 -9.09 -10.42
CA LEU A 30 -31.36 -7.92 -9.58
C LEU A 30 -31.20 -6.62 -10.38
N ASP A 31 -31.89 -5.57 -9.93
CA ASP A 31 -31.62 -4.21 -10.39
C ASP A 31 -30.37 -3.66 -9.71
N GLU A 32 -29.40 -3.18 -10.50
CA GLU A 32 -28.15 -2.61 -10.00
C GLU A 32 -28.37 -1.47 -9.00
N ALA A 33 -29.43 -0.66 -9.21
CA ALA A 33 -29.77 0.47 -8.34
C ALA A 33 -30.17 0.05 -6.92
N ASN A 34 -30.57 -1.21 -6.73
CA ASN A 34 -30.99 -1.76 -5.44
C ASN A 34 -29.89 -2.56 -4.74
N ILE A 35 -28.67 -2.64 -5.30
CA ILE A 35 -27.55 -3.38 -4.72
C ILE A 35 -26.67 -2.43 -3.89
N VAL A 36 -26.56 -2.72 -2.60
CA VAL A 36 -25.61 -2.05 -1.70
C VAL A 36 -24.33 -2.86 -1.65
N LYS A 37 -23.26 -2.34 -2.27
CA LYS A 37 -21.95 -2.98 -2.25
C LYS A 37 -21.16 -2.59 -1.00
N LEU A 38 -20.92 -3.55 -0.12
CA LEU A 38 -20.10 -3.39 1.09
C LEU A 38 -18.70 -3.99 0.95
N ALA A 39 -18.40 -4.60 -0.21
CA ALA A 39 -17.09 -5.16 -0.55
C ALA A 39 -16.13 -4.09 -1.08
N SER A 40 -14.82 -4.40 -1.06
CA SER A 40 -13.72 -3.58 -1.63
C SER A 40 -13.39 -2.28 -0.89
N ASN A 41 -14.09 -1.93 0.19
CA ASN A 41 -13.86 -0.71 0.98
C ASN A 41 -13.82 0.54 0.08
N GLU A 42 -14.74 0.65 -0.87
CA GLU A 42 -14.89 1.81 -1.74
C GLU A 42 -15.59 2.96 -0.99
N ASN A 43 -15.32 4.21 -1.38
CA ASN A 43 -15.95 5.36 -0.77
C ASN A 43 -17.40 5.50 -1.27
N PRO A 44 -18.43 5.38 -0.40
CA PRO A 44 -19.83 5.45 -0.82
C PRO A 44 -20.27 6.87 -1.25
N PHE A 45 -19.51 7.91 -0.90
CA PHE A 45 -19.78 9.29 -1.31
C PHE A 45 -19.30 9.61 -2.73
N GLY A 46 -18.57 8.67 -3.37
CA GLY A 46 -18.13 8.80 -4.74
C GLY A 46 -16.96 9.76 -4.92
N VAL A 47 -16.81 10.26 -6.15
CA VAL A 47 -15.69 11.11 -6.58
C VAL A 47 -16.01 12.58 -6.32
N PRO A 48 -15.10 13.38 -5.73
CA PRO A 48 -15.26 14.83 -5.56
C PRO A 48 -15.48 15.54 -6.91
N GLU A 49 -16.34 16.57 -6.95
CA GLU A 49 -16.66 17.31 -8.18
C GLU A 49 -15.41 18.01 -8.76
N SER A 50 -14.51 18.51 -7.93
CA SER A 50 -13.23 19.07 -8.38
C SER A 50 -12.37 18.05 -9.12
N SER A 51 -12.34 16.81 -8.65
CA SER A 51 -11.59 15.73 -9.32
C SER A 51 -12.24 15.33 -10.64
N LYS A 52 -13.59 15.30 -10.71
CA LYS A 52 -14.31 15.06 -11.99
C LYS A 52 -13.99 16.14 -13.03
N ALA A 53 -14.00 17.41 -12.61
CA ALA A 53 -13.66 18.53 -13.49
C ALA A 53 -12.21 18.44 -14.00
N ALA A 54 -11.25 18.12 -13.13
CA ALA A 54 -9.86 17.95 -13.51
C ALA A 54 -9.66 16.78 -14.50
N MET A 55 -10.33 15.64 -14.26
CA MET A 55 -10.31 14.49 -15.18
C MET A 55 -10.89 14.85 -16.56
N ALA A 56 -12.01 15.57 -16.58
CA ALA A 56 -12.62 16.01 -17.86
C ALA A 56 -11.68 16.94 -18.66
N GLN A 57 -10.94 17.81 -17.97
CA GLN A 57 -9.93 18.66 -18.59
C GLN A 57 -8.75 17.84 -19.12
N ALA A 58 -8.21 16.91 -18.30
CA ALA A 58 -7.08 16.06 -18.69
C ALA A 58 -7.41 15.12 -19.85
N ALA A 59 -8.69 14.74 -20.02
CA ALA A 59 -9.13 13.89 -21.12
C ALA A 59 -8.82 14.47 -22.52
N ALA A 60 -8.64 15.78 -22.66
CA ALA A 60 -8.27 16.41 -23.91
C ALA A 60 -6.85 16.03 -24.41
N ASP A 61 -5.98 15.54 -23.53
CA ASP A 61 -4.57 15.23 -23.85
C ASP A 61 -4.23 13.73 -23.75
N LEU A 62 -5.22 12.85 -23.73
CA LEU A 62 -5.05 11.40 -23.65
C LEU A 62 -4.22 10.77 -24.78
N GLY A 63 -3.95 11.50 -25.85
CA GLY A 63 -3.09 11.04 -26.95
C GLY A 63 -1.59 11.02 -26.61
N ARG A 64 -1.20 11.51 -25.43
CA ARG A 64 0.18 11.55 -24.96
C ARG A 64 0.36 10.75 -23.69
N TYR A 65 1.59 10.24 -23.46
CA TYR A 65 1.94 9.68 -22.18
C TYR A 65 1.89 10.75 -21.09
N PRO A 66 1.50 10.37 -19.84
CA PRO A 66 1.57 11.28 -18.71
C PRO A 66 3.05 11.59 -18.36
N ASP A 67 3.26 12.58 -17.49
CA ASP A 67 4.60 12.83 -16.95
C ASP A 67 5.08 11.63 -16.10
N ALA A 68 6.11 10.94 -16.59
CA ALA A 68 6.68 9.78 -15.91
C ALA A 68 7.18 10.09 -14.48
N ASN A 69 7.57 11.31 -14.20
CA ASN A 69 8.04 11.73 -12.88
C ASN A 69 6.90 12.22 -11.97
N GLY A 70 5.73 12.56 -12.54
CA GLY A 70 4.59 13.08 -11.80
C GLY A 70 4.90 14.38 -11.06
N PHE A 71 5.54 15.34 -11.74
CA PHE A 71 6.07 16.57 -11.15
C PHE A 71 5.02 17.34 -10.35
N GLU A 72 3.84 17.60 -10.96
CA GLU A 72 2.78 18.36 -10.28
C GLU A 72 2.23 17.64 -9.06
N LEU A 73 1.99 16.34 -9.16
CA LEU A 73 1.50 15.53 -8.05
C LEU A 73 2.55 15.46 -6.92
N LYS A 74 3.81 15.23 -7.24
CA LYS A 74 4.89 15.23 -6.25
C LYS A 74 5.08 16.60 -5.60
N ALA A 75 4.95 17.70 -6.35
CA ALA A 75 5.01 19.05 -5.79
C ALA A 75 3.87 19.30 -4.79
N ALA A 76 2.65 18.90 -5.14
CA ALA A 76 1.49 19.01 -4.24
C ALA A 76 1.64 18.15 -2.97
N LEU A 77 2.11 16.90 -3.12
CA LEU A 77 2.38 16.01 -1.99
C LEU A 77 3.52 16.52 -1.10
N SER A 78 4.60 17.01 -1.72
CA SER A 78 5.73 17.65 -1.03
C SER A 78 5.27 18.82 -0.14
N ALA A 79 4.45 19.70 -0.68
CA ALA A 79 3.87 20.82 0.07
C ALA A 79 2.90 20.35 1.17
N ARG A 80 2.11 19.28 0.91
CA ARG A 80 1.11 18.76 1.86
C ARG A 80 1.74 18.08 3.07
N TYR A 81 2.84 17.33 2.85
CA TYR A 81 3.49 16.53 3.89
C TYR A 81 4.79 17.13 4.41
N ASP A 82 5.16 18.31 3.92
CA ASP A 82 6.43 18.98 4.27
C ASP A 82 7.64 18.04 4.12
N VAL A 83 7.75 17.40 2.96
CA VAL A 83 8.88 16.51 2.60
C VAL A 83 9.42 16.87 1.23
N PRO A 84 10.72 16.65 0.94
CA PRO A 84 11.26 16.86 -0.42
C PRO A 84 10.54 16.02 -1.46
N ALA A 85 10.34 16.53 -2.68
CA ALA A 85 9.64 15.82 -3.74
C ALA A 85 10.36 14.55 -4.21
N ASP A 86 11.67 14.47 -4.07
CA ASP A 86 12.50 13.30 -4.35
C ASP A 86 12.37 12.18 -3.29
N TRP A 87 11.72 12.48 -2.16
CA TRP A 87 11.35 11.47 -1.15
C TRP A 87 10.04 10.75 -1.48
N ILE A 88 9.42 11.08 -2.62
CA ILE A 88 8.11 10.55 -3.00
C ILE A 88 8.25 9.58 -4.17
N THR A 89 7.72 8.36 -3.99
CA THR A 89 7.52 7.39 -5.05
C THR A 89 6.04 7.28 -5.36
N LEU A 90 5.66 7.43 -6.64
CA LEU A 90 4.28 7.26 -7.10
C LEU A 90 4.01 5.82 -7.50
N GLY A 91 2.80 5.33 -7.22
CA GLY A 91 2.36 3.97 -7.54
C GLY A 91 0.97 3.94 -8.17
N ASN A 92 0.70 2.90 -8.95
CA ASN A 92 -0.63 2.56 -9.47
C ASN A 92 -1.54 2.05 -8.34
N GLY A 93 -1.91 2.94 -7.41
CA GLY A 93 -2.45 2.63 -6.09
C GLY A 93 -1.33 2.25 -5.10
N SER A 94 -1.68 2.16 -3.82
CA SER A 94 -0.73 1.68 -2.80
C SER A 94 -0.29 0.24 -3.01
N ASN A 95 -1.09 -0.62 -3.66
CA ASN A 95 -0.68 -1.97 -4.02
C ASN A 95 0.64 -2.00 -4.79
N ASP A 96 0.80 -1.11 -5.78
CA ASP A 96 2.03 -1.00 -6.56
C ASP A 96 3.23 -0.63 -5.66
N ILE A 97 3.01 0.25 -4.67
CA ILE A 97 4.04 0.57 -3.67
C ILE A 97 4.46 -0.66 -2.87
N LEU A 98 3.50 -1.49 -2.45
CA LEU A 98 3.79 -2.71 -1.68
C LEU A 98 4.59 -3.72 -2.50
N GLU A 99 4.23 -3.90 -3.78
CA GLU A 99 4.93 -4.79 -4.71
C GLU A 99 6.32 -4.25 -5.06
N ILE A 100 6.44 -2.95 -5.35
CA ILE A 100 7.72 -2.29 -5.61
C ILE A 100 8.67 -2.47 -4.42
N ALA A 101 8.18 -2.32 -3.18
CA ALA A 101 8.98 -2.53 -1.98
C ALA A 101 9.49 -3.98 -1.89
N ALA A 102 8.63 -4.98 -2.14
CA ALA A 102 9.06 -6.38 -2.16
C ALA A 102 10.13 -6.63 -3.22
N HIS A 103 9.94 -6.12 -4.44
CA HIS A 103 10.90 -6.30 -5.54
C HIS A 103 12.22 -5.55 -5.33
N ALA A 104 12.19 -4.40 -4.65
CA ALA A 104 13.37 -3.59 -4.43
C ALA A 104 14.26 -4.12 -3.30
N PHE A 105 13.67 -4.75 -2.27
CA PHE A 105 14.39 -5.04 -1.03
C PHE A 105 14.50 -6.53 -0.70
N VAL A 106 13.71 -7.41 -1.35
CA VAL A 106 13.69 -8.84 -1.00
C VAL A 106 14.23 -9.69 -2.14
N GLN A 107 15.22 -10.51 -1.85
CA GLN A 107 15.72 -11.54 -2.76
C GLN A 107 14.99 -12.87 -2.50
N LYS A 108 15.04 -13.76 -3.50
CA LYS A 108 14.50 -15.11 -3.36
C LYS A 108 15.09 -15.82 -2.12
N GLY A 109 14.22 -16.29 -1.24
CA GLY A 109 14.56 -17.01 -0.01
C GLY A 109 14.70 -16.11 1.22
N GLU A 110 14.88 -14.79 1.07
CA GLU A 110 14.88 -13.86 2.19
C GLU A 110 13.47 -13.70 2.78
N SER A 111 13.39 -13.31 4.05
CA SER A 111 12.12 -13.28 4.77
C SER A 111 11.47 -11.90 4.83
N VAL A 112 10.14 -11.93 4.90
CA VAL A 112 9.25 -10.78 5.08
C VAL A 112 8.31 -11.05 6.24
N VAL A 113 8.24 -10.11 7.19
CA VAL A 113 7.38 -10.22 8.39
C VAL A 113 6.09 -9.42 8.19
N PHE A 114 4.97 -10.02 8.52
CA PHE A 114 3.66 -9.33 8.61
C PHE A 114 2.72 -10.09 9.54
N ALA A 115 1.68 -9.42 10.03
CA ALA A 115 0.74 -10.03 10.97
C ALA A 115 -0.28 -10.92 10.25
N GLN A 116 -0.79 -11.92 10.97
CA GLN A 116 -2.00 -12.65 10.61
C GLN A 116 -3.18 -11.67 10.46
N TYR A 117 -4.13 -11.99 9.60
CA TYR A 117 -5.28 -11.13 9.31
C TYR A 117 -4.90 -9.72 8.82
N SER A 118 -3.78 -9.59 8.12
CA SER A 118 -3.39 -8.38 7.43
C SER A 118 -3.78 -8.42 5.94
N PHE A 119 -3.46 -7.35 5.20
CA PHE A 119 -3.85 -7.24 3.81
C PHE A 119 -3.19 -8.32 2.94
N ALA A 120 -3.99 -9.01 2.14
CA ALA A 120 -3.57 -10.19 1.36
C ALA A 120 -2.39 -9.90 0.40
N VAL A 121 -2.22 -8.66 -0.03
CA VAL A 121 -1.12 -8.27 -0.94
C VAL A 121 0.24 -8.47 -0.30
N TYR A 122 0.40 -8.40 1.01
CA TYR A 122 1.69 -8.64 1.66
C TYR A 122 2.21 -10.06 1.40
N ALA A 123 1.33 -11.05 1.56
CA ALA A 123 1.65 -12.44 1.26
C ALA A 123 1.92 -12.65 -0.24
N LEU A 124 1.09 -12.05 -1.11
CA LEU A 124 1.21 -12.16 -2.57
C LEU A 124 2.50 -11.51 -3.08
N ALA A 125 2.84 -10.31 -2.65
CA ALA A 125 4.07 -9.62 -3.02
C ALA A 125 5.31 -10.39 -2.55
N THR A 126 5.29 -10.89 -1.29
CA THR A 126 6.35 -11.73 -0.74
C THR A 126 6.56 -13.00 -1.58
N GLN A 127 5.48 -13.71 -1.87
CA GLN A 127 5.54 -14.92 -2.67
C GLN A 127 5.95 -14.63 -4.11
N GLY A 128 5.50 -13.50 -4.69
CA GLY A 128 5.81 -13.07 -6.05
C GLY A 128 7.30 -12.90 -6.32
N VAL A 129 8.07 -12.46 -5.33
CA VAL A 129 9.53 -12.35 -5.41
C VAL A 129 10.25 -13.63 -4.97
N GLY A 130 9.53 -14.68 -4.58
CA GLY A 130 10.10 -15.91 -4.04
C GLY A 130 10.63 -15.74 -2.61
N GLY A 131 10.16 -14.75 -1.88
CA GLY A 131 10.46 -14.51 -0.47
C GLY A 131 9.74 -15.50 0.44
N ARG A 132 10.20 -15.60 1.67
CA ARG A 132 9.63 -16.43 2.74
C ARG A 132 8.80 -15.55 3.68
N ALA A 133 7.52 -15.87 3.83
CA ALA A 133 6.65 -15.16 4.75
C ALA A 133 6.86 -15.64 6.20
N ILE A 134 7.05 -14.70 7.12
CA ILE A 134 6.95 -14.91 8.57
C ILE A 134 5.64 -14.25 9.02
N VAL A 135 4.61 -15.07 9.19
CA VAL A 135 3.28 -14.60 9.57
C VAL A 135 3.14 -14.67 11.08
N VAL A 136 3.12 -13.50 11.73
CA VAL A 136 3.01 -13.40 13.19
C VAL A 136 1.55 -13.52 13.61
N PRO A 137 1.20 -14.38 14.59
CA PRO A 137 -0.16 -14.49 15.07
C PRO A 137 -0.72 -13.15 15.55
N ALA A 138 -1.98 -12.89 15.23
CA ALA A 138 -2.65 -11.68 15.66
C ALA A 138 -3.12 -11.78 17.12
N VAL A 139 -3.07 -10.66 17.84
CA VAL A 139 -3.67 -10.52 19.16
C VAL A 139 -4.90 -9.63 19.06
N ASN A 140 -6.07 -10.13 19.46
CA ASN A 140 -7.36 -9.44 19.33
C ASN A 140 -7.61 -8.89 17.91
N TYR A 141 -7.25 -9.65 16.87
CA TYR A 141 -7.31 -9.28 15.45
C TYR A 141 -6.40 -8.11 15.06
N GLY A 142 -5.54 -7.63 15.94
CA GLY A 142 -4.55 -6.56 15.69
C GLY A 142 -3.13 -7.11 15.51
N HIS A 143 -2.22 -6.23 15.13
CA HIS A 143 -0.80 -6.55 15.07
C HIS A 143 -0.22 -6.64 16.48
N ASP A 144 0.55 -7.68 16.75
CA ASP A 144 1.43 -7.79 17.89
C ASP A 144 2.82 -7.29 17.48
N LEU A 145 3.08 -5.99 17.67
CA LEU A 145 4.33 -5.38 17.22
C LEU A 145 5.55 -5.90 17.98
N GLU A 146 5.40 -6.31 19.24
CA GLU A 146 6.48 -6.91 20.03
C GLU A 146 6.87 -8.28 19.44
N ALA A 147 5.88 -9.13 19.19
CA ALA A 147 6.11 -10.41 18.54
C ALA A 147 6.63 -10.26 17.10
N MET A 148 6.17 -9.23 16.36
CA MET A 148 6.69 -8.93 15.02
C MET A 148 8.17 -8.53 15.07
N ALA A 149 8.58 -7.67 16.01
CA ALA A 149 9.98 -7.31 16.20
C ALA A 149 10.83 -8.52 16.57
N ALA A 150 10.36 -9.36 17.49
CA ALA A 150 11.04 -10.59 17.92
C ALA A 150 11.14 -11.65 16.79
N SER A 151 10.28 -11.58 15.79
CA SER A 151 10.28 -12.50 14.62
C SER A 151 11.21 -12.08 13.50
N ILE A 152 11.91 -10.95 13.64
CA ILE A 152 12.90 -10.49 12.65
C ILE A 152 14.14 -11.39 12.73
N GLU A 153 14.43 -12.07 11.63
CA GLU A 153 15.58 -12.98 11.50
C GLU A 153 16.73 -12.29 10.73
N ALA A 154 17.89 -12.90 10.68
CA ALA A 154 19.06 -12.34 10.02
C ALA A 154 18.89 -12.11 8.50
N ASP A 155 18.01 -12.90 7.87
CA ASP A 155 17.63 -12.81 6.45
C ASP A 155 16.34 -12.00 6.22
N THR A 156 15.75 -11.40 7.25
CA THR A 156 14.60 -10.51 7.09
C THR A 156 15.02 -9.21 6.41
N ARG A 157 14.24 -8.78 5.40
CA ARG A 157 14.51 -7.55 4.65
C ARG A 157 13.35 -6.56 4.68
N LEU A 158 12.14 -7.05 4.94
CA LEU A 158 10.96 -6.22 4.85
C LEU A 158 9.95 -6.59 5.94
N VAL A 159 9.30 -5.59 6.51
CA VAL A 159 8.18 -5.73 7.44
C VAL A 159 7.02 -4.89 6.93
N TYR A 160 5.82 -5.47 6.86
CA TYR A 160 4.60 -4.74 6.57
C TYR A 160 3.77 -4.53 7.84
N VAL A 161 3.38 -3.29 8.09
CA VAL A 161 2.48 -2.89 9.18
C VAL A 161 1.33 -2.07 8.60
N ALA A 162 0.11 -2.59 8.62
CA ALA A 162 -1.08 -1.85 8.22
C ALA A 162 -1.67 -1.10 9.42
N ASN A 163 -1.83 0.22 9.32
CA ASN A 163 -2.42 1.02 10.41
C ASN A 163 -3.21 2.22 9.90
N PRO A 164 -4.55 2.20 9.99
CA PRO A 164 -5.43 1.10 10.47
C PRO A 164 -5.33 -0.18 9.64
N ASN A 165 -5.53 -1.33 10.29
CA ASN A 165 -5.42 -2.63 9.63
C ASN A 165 -6.61 -2.94 8.71
N ASN A 166 -6.34 -3.58 7.61
CA ASN A 166 -7.31 -4.21 6.71
C ASN A 166 -7.09 -5.74 6.74
N PRO A 167 -8.12 -6.56 7.08
CA PRO A 167 -9.56 -6.23 7.08
C PRO A 167 -10.15 -5.90 8.45
N THR A 168 -9.39 -5.97 9.54
CA THR A 168 -9.93 -6.00 10.90
C THR A 168 -10.33 -4.63 11.48
N GLY A 169 -9.79 -3.54 10.90
CA GLY A 169 -10.03 -2.17 11.35
C GLY A 169 -9.35 -1.81 12.68
N THR A 170 -8.48 -2.68 13.19
CA THR A 170 -7.71 -2.39 14.41
C THR A 170 -6.72 -1.27 14.17
N PHE A 171 -6.42 -0.51 15.22
CA PHE A 171 -5.55 0.65 15.19
C PHE A 171 -4.51 0.56 16.29
N ILE A 172 -3.30 1.00 16.00
CA ILE A 172 -2.17 1.06 16.93
C ILE A 172 -1.77 2.53 17.12
N GLY A 173 -1.54 2.94 18.35
CA GLY A 173 -1.15 4.30 18.68
C GLY A 173 0.28 4.65 18.23
N ALA A 174 0.52 5.95 18.05
CA ALA A 174 1.82 6.47 17.59
C ALA A 174 2.99 5.99 18.45
N ALA A 175 2.84 5.99 19.79
CA ALA A 175 3.91 5.58 20.69
C ALA A 175 4.31 4.11 20.54
N GLU A 176 3.33 3.22 20.29
CA GLU A 176 3.59 1.78 20.10
C GLU A 176 4.29 1.52 18.76
N ILE A 177 3.85 2.20 17.69
CA ILE A 177 4.51 2.08 16.38
C ILE A 177 5.94 2.65 16.47
N GLU A 178 6.15 3.78 17.13
CA GLU A 178 7.47 4.36 17.28
C GLU A 178 8.39 3.46 18.10
N ALA A 179 7.90 2.86 19.17
CA ALA A 179 8.64 1.88 19.97
C ALA A 179 9.03 0.64 19.14
N PHE A 180 8.16 0.19 18.24
CA PHE A 180 8.47 -0.87 17.29
C PHE A 180 9.59 -0.45 16.30
N LEU A 181 9.47 0.73 15.68
CA LEU A 181 10.46 1.25 14.73
C LEU A 181 11.87 1.33 15.35
N GLN A 182 11.96 1.64 16.64
CA GLN A 182 13.24 1.68 17.37
C GLN A 182 13.89 0.29 17.54
N GLN A 183 13.13 -0.78 17.48
CA GLN A 183 13.61 -2.15 17.63
C GLN A 183 13.99 -2.80 16.28
N VAL A 184 13.50 -2.26 15.17
CA VAL A 184 13.78 -2.83 13.84
C VAL A 184 15.22 -2.53 13.42
N PRO A 185 16.00 -3.54 13.00
CA PRO A 185 17.37 -3.34 12.51
C PRO A 185 17.40 -2.39 11.30
N ALA A 186 18.44 -1.57 11.20
CA ALA A 186 18.56 -0.54 10.15
C ALA A 186 18.62 -1.10 8.70
N ASN A 187 18.96 -2.37 8.55
CA ASN A 187 18.97 -3.06 7.25
C ASN A 187 17.64 -3.74 6.90
N VAL A 188 16.61 -3.58 7.73
CA VAL A 188 15.25 -4.10 7.49
C VAL A 188 14.34 -2.92 7.19
N VAL A 189 13.71 -2.93 6.02
CA VAL A 189 12.78 -1.89 5.60
C VAL A 189 11.41 -2.13 6.25
N VAL A 190 10.78 -1.08 6.75
CA VAL A 190 9.41 -1.12 7.27
C VAL A 190 8.49 -0.36 6.34
N VAL A 191 7.43 -1.00 5.86
CA VAL A 191 6.32 -0.33 5.19
C VAL A 191 5.19 -0.14 6.19
N LEU A 192 4.95 1.11 6.58
CA LEU A 192 3.75 1.53 7.30
C LEU A 192 2.68 1.86 6.27
N ASP A 193 1.72 0.94 6.12
CA ASP A 193 0.63 1.08 5.15
C ASP A 193 -0.56 1.80 5.79
N GLU A 194 -0.72 3.05 5.42
CA GLU A 194 -1.72 3.97 5.96
C GLU A 194 -2.88 4.23 4.98
N ALA A 195 -3.30 3.19 4.25
CA ALA A 195 -4.39 3.32 3.27
C ALA A 195 -5.72 3.84 3.86
N TYR A 196 -5.88 3.75 5.17
CA TYR A 196 -7.11 4.17 5.89
C TYR A 196 -6.86 5.28 6.92
N ASN A 197 -5.72 5.95 6.90
CA ASN A 197 -5.34 6.96 7.89
C ASN A 197 -6.33 8.13 7.98
N GLU A 198 -6.93 8.54 6.87
CA GLU A 198 -7.89 9.64 6.81
C GLU A 198 -9.22 9.33 7.52
N TYR A 199 -9.50 8.07 7.86
CA TYR A 199 -10.68 7.67 8.63
C TYR A 199 -10.48 7.69 10.14
N LEU A 200 -9.26 7.93 10.60
CA LEU A 200 -8.99 8.05 12.03
C LEU A 200 -9.64 9.29 12.62
N ALA A 201 -10.21 9.13 13.82
CA ALA A 201 -10.68 10.26 14.60
C ALA A 201 -9.51 11.23 14.88
N PRO A 202 -9.75 12.55 14.98
CA PRO A 202 -8.69 13.53 15.13
C PRO A 202 -7.70 13.23 16.27
N GLU A 203 -8.19 12.70 17.39
CA GLU A 203 -7.39 12.32 18.55
C GLU A 203 -6.43 11.12 18.32
N HIS A 204 -6.66 10.37 17.26
CA HIS A 204 -5.83 9.24 16.86
C HIS A 204 -4.90 9.55 15.68
N GLN A 205 -5.06 10.72 15.07
CA GLN A 205 -4.22 11.13 13.96
C GLN A 205 -2.82 11.55 14.44
N PHE A 206 -1.82 11.13 13.71
CA PHE A 206 -0.44 11.57 13.87
C PHE A 206 0.27 11.65 12.52
N GLU A 207 1.29 12.48 12.41
CA GLU A 207 1.97 12.70 11.13
C GLU A 207 3.19 11.78 10.98
N SER A 208 2.92 10.54 10.61
CA SER A 208 3.93 9.49 10.38
C SER A 208 4.91 9.82 9.26
N SER A 209 4.52 10.66 8.28
CA SER A 209 5.39 11.10 7.20
C SER A 209 6.63 11.85 7.71
N GLN A 210 6.55 12.50 8.88
CA GLN A 210 7.70 13.14 9.50
C GLN A 210 8.68 12.15 10.15
N TRP A 211 8.22 10.94 10.47
CA TRP A 211 9.08 9.90 11.03
C TRP A 211 10.12 9.39 10.04
N VAL A 212 9.88 9.52 8.73
CA VAL A 212 10.88 9.16 7.71
C VAL A 212 12.19 9.96 7.86
N ARG A 213 12.15 11.13 8.50
CA ARG A 213 13.35 11.92 8.82
C ARG A 213 14.21 11.25 9.90
N LYS A 214 13.56 10.53 10.81
CA LYS A 214 14.19 9.86 11.95
C LYS A 214 14.56 8.41 11.65
N TYR A 215 13.72 7.73 10.85
CA TYR A 215 13.87 6.30 10.52
C TYR A 215 14.15 6.13 9.02
N PRO A 216 15.43 6.03 8.61
CA PRO A 216 15.80 6.00 7.19
C PRO A 216 15.33 4.75 6.44
N ASN A 217 14.97 3.69 7.16
CA ASN A 217 14.42 2.45 6.64
C ASN A 217 12.87 2.41 6.65
N LEU A 218 12.20 3.54 6.95
CA LEU A 218 10.74 3.62 6.95
C LEU A 218 10.21 4.08 5.58
N ILE A 219 9.19 3.40 5.11
CA ILE A 219 8.31 3.79 4.00
C ILE A 219 6.92 4.02 4.58
N VAL A 220 6.36 5.21 4.39
CA VAL A 220 4.94 5.49 4.67
C VAL A 220 4.18 5.42 3.36
N SER A 221 3.24 4.46 3.24
CA SER A 221 2.43 4.22 2.04
C SER A 221 1.02 4.77 2.21
N ARG A 222 0.52 5.50 1.22
CA ARG A 222 -0.83 6.10 1.19
C ARG A 222 -1.51 5.93 -0.16
N THR A 223 -2.82 6.09 -0.19
CA THR A 223 -3.63 5.90 -1.42
C THR A 223 -4.71 6.95 -1.56
N PHE A 224 -5.04 7.29 -2.80
CA PHE A 224 -6.23 8.09 -3.13
C PHE A 224 -7.49 7.23 -3.32
N SER A 225 -7.37 5.91 -3.24
CA SER A 225 -8.46 4.98 -3.54
C SER A 225 -9.57 4.98 -2.49
N LYS A 226 -9.30 5.35 -1.23
CA LYS A 226 -10.21 5.19 -0.09
C LYS A 226 -10.93 6.49 0.25
N ALA A 227 -10.48 7.24 1.23
CA ALA A 227 -11.14 8.47 1.69
C ALA A 227 -11.33 9.51 0.58
N TYR A 228 -10.42 9.57 -0.37
CA TYR A 228 -10.49 10.51 -1.50
C TYR A 228 -11.47 10.08 -2.61
N GLY A 229 -12.04 8.87 -2.57
CA GLY A 229 -13.02 8.38 -3.54
C GLY A 229 -12.48 8.14 -4.95
N LEU A 230 -11.16 7.99 -5.13
CA LEU A 230 -10.50 7.91 -6.44
C LEU A 230 -9.98 6.50 -6.76
N ALA A 231 -10.67 5.46 -6.28
CA ALA A 231 -10.27 4.07 -6.48
C ALA A 231 -10.03 3.70 -7.95
N GLY A 232 -10.83 4.25 -8.86
CA GLY A 232 -10.74 4.01 -10.30
C GLY A 232 -9.52 4.65 -10.97
N LEU A 233 -8.94 5.71 -10.39
CA LEU A 233 -7.75 6.37 -10.95
C LEU A 233 -6.45 5.62 -10.67
N ARG A 234 -6.47 4.68 -9.73
CA ARG A 234 -5.29 3.89 -9.40
C ARG A 234 -4.09 4.75 -9.01
N VAL A 235 -4.24 5.69 -8.08
CA VAL A 235 -3.15 6.55 -7.60
C VAL A 235 -2.86 6.26 -6.13
N GLY A 236 -1.59 6.03 -5.84
CA GLY A 236 -1.03 5.94 -4.50
C GLY A 236 0.39 6.47 -4.48
N PHE A 237 0.97 6.58 -3.32
CA PHE A 237 2.33 7.08 -3.16
C PHE A 237 2.98 6.54 -1.89
N ALA A 238 4.29 6.61 -1.87
CA ALA A 238 5.11 6.36 -0.70
C ALA A 238 5.97 7.59 -0.38
N ILE A 239 6.26 7.79 0.89
CA ILE A 239 7.23 8.76 1.40
C ILE A 239 8.33 7.97 2.10
N ALA A 240 9.58 8.17 1.70
CA ALA A 240 10.76 7.57 2.32
C ALA A 240 12.01 8.41 2.03
N GLN A 241 13.13 8.13 2.69
CA GLN A 241 14.38 8.82 2.40
C GLN A 241 14.97 8.44 1.04
N PRO A 242 15.88 9.26 0.45
CA PRO A 242 16.43 9.07 -0.90
C PRO A 242 17.05 7.68 -1.14
N ALA A 243 17.72 7.11 -0.15
CA ALA A 243 18.33 5.77 -0.28
C ALA A 243 17.29 4.67 -0.56
N VAL A 244 16.06 4.85 -0.06
CA VAL A 244 14.94 3.93 -0.28
C VAL A 244 14.18 4.28 -1.56
N THR A 245 13.83 5.55 -1.74
CA THR A 245 13.08 5.99 -2.93
C THR A 245 13.84 5.78 -4.23
N ASP A 246 15.17 5.95 -4.25
CA ASP A 246 15.98 5.68 -5.44
C ASP A 246 15.86 4.21 -5.87
N LEU A 247 15.96 3.27 -4.94
CA LEU A 247 15.79 1.84 -5.23
C LEU A 247 14.36 1.51 -5.70
N MET A 248 13.35 2.06 -5.04
CA MET A 248 11.96 1.88 -5.47
C MET A 248 11.70 2.44 -6.87
N ASN A 249 12.22 3.62 -7.18
CA ASN A 249 12.06 4.25 -8.50
C ASN A 249 12.82 3.51 -9.63
N ARG A 250 13.81 2.68 -9.33
CA ARG A 250 14.47 1.79 -10.31
C ARG A 250 13.58 0.62 -10.72
N ILE A 251 12.68 0.18 -9.82
CA ILE A 251 11.75 -0.93 -10.06
C ILE A 251 10.42 -0.43 -10.62
N ARG A 252 10.02 0.79 -10.24
CA ARG A 252 8.78 1.39 -10.68
C ARG A 252 8.67 1.43 -12.21
N GLN A 253 7.54 0.96 -12.75
CA GLN A 253 7.27 1.03 -14.18
C GLN A 253 7.17 2.50 -14.63
N PRO A 254 7.77 2.86 -15.78
CA PRO A 254 7.58 4.21 -16.34
C PRO A 254 6.10 4.44 -16.67
N PHE A 255 5.61 5.66 -16.43
CA PHE A 255 4.22 6.06 -16.71
C PHE A 255 3.16 5.24 -15.93
N ASN A 256 3.50 4.72 -14.75
CA ASN A 256 2.60 3.88 -13.96
C ASN A 256 1.43 4.65 -13.30
N VAL A 257 1.42 5.97 -13.38
CA VAL A 257 0.35 6.84 -12.88
C VAL A 257 -0.10 7.75 -14.03
N ASN A 258 -1.44 7.84 -14.17
CA ASN A 258 -2.09 8.64 -15.24
C ASN A 258 -2.19 10.12 -14.87
#